data_f058899cbfd4a4f705ad3e423e30f498
#
_entry.id   f058899cbfd4a4f705ad3e423e30f498
#
_cell.length_a   1.000
_cell.length_b   1.000
_cell.length_c   1.000
_cell.angle_alpha   90.00
_cell.angle_beta   90.00
_cell.angle_gamma   90.00
#
_symmetry.space_group_name_H-M   'P 1'
#
loop_
_entity.id
_entity.type
_entity.pdbx_description
1 polymer ?
#
loop_
_entity_poly.entity_id
_entity_poly.type
_entity_poly.pdbx_seq_one_letter_code
_entity_poly.pdbx_strand_id
1 'polypeptide(L)'
;MTTNLYQQNIYGLLGVSYNATQKEINEAYDRMIKNFDSSSANFSYAMQPSLEERIALVQKAYDTLSNDKKRSAYDQSINTQVTKITPNSAQAAGRQMKLSLHRNKQSNQKSTRLNVYQDYYGFSEKPFDLTPDPKYLYLSPKHKEVLAHLVYGLQENNGFLKIIGEVGTGKTMICRSFLQELRTDFSIAYVFNPAINELELLQTINSELGLPSEMDSKKKLVDTLNVFLLSERKKGHRVVVIIDEAQALQVKVLDQLRLLSNLETDTEKLIQIVLIGQPELDQLLKKSELRQLRQRITISWELLPLNRDETRGYIQHRVNVALGKGRVQFARSAVELIYKYSHGIPRMINVLADRSLLIAYTMNTKKITPKIVRPAVK
;
A
#
# COMPACT_ATOMS: atom_id res chain seq x y z
N MET A 1 4.87 -14.56 25.20
CA MET A 1 5.62 -13.29 25.29
C MET A 1 5.58 -12.66 23.91
N THR A 2 4.57 -11.86 23.64
CA THR A 2 4.35 -11.16 22.38
C THR A 2 5.15 -9.88 22.39
N THR A 3 6.32 -9.89 21.78
CA THR A 3 7.13 -8.69 21.58
C THR A 3 6.49 -7.88 20.47
N ASN A 4 5.78 -6.84 20.86
CA ASN A 4 4.98 -5.95 20.04
C ASN A 4 5.88 -5.21 19.03
N LEU A 5 5.67 -5.38 17.74
CA LEU A 5 6.38 -4.72 16.62
C LEU A 5 6.39 -3.17 16.72
N TYR A 6 5.50 -2.59 17.53
CA TYR A 6 5.47 -1.15 17.85
C TYR A 6 6.60 -0.69 18.78
N GLN A 7 7.36 -1.59 19.44
CA GLN A 7 8.47 -1.23 20.31
C GLN A 7 9.81 -1.01 19.58
N GLN A 8 9.88 -1.26 18.27
CA GLN A 8 11.17 -1.23 17.54
C GLN A 8 11.48 0.09 16.82
N ASN A 9 10.54 1.02 16.64
CA ASN A 9 10.84 2.29 15.98
C ASN A 9 10.19 3.48 16.68
N ILE A 10 10.89 4.01 17.69
CA ILE A 10 10.41 5.18 18.45
C ILE A 10 10.39 6.48 17.65
N TYR A 11 11.19 6.61 16.58
CA TYR A 11 11.12 7.74 15.65
C TYR A 11 9.82 7.72 14.84
N GLY A 12 9.44 6.54 14.35
CA GLY A 12 8.14 6.35 13.66
C GLY A 12 6.94 6.55 14.58
N LEU A 13 7.07 6.23 15.86
CA LEU A 13 6.01 6.45 16.85
C LEU A 13 5.73 7.93 17.07
N LEU A 14 6.75 8.80 17.10
CA LEU A 14 6.62 10.26 17.18
C LEU A 14 6.39 10.93 15.82
N GLY A 15 6.48 10.18 14.72
CA GLY A 15 6.34 10.72 13.37
C GLY A 15 7.49 11.67 12.96
N VAL A 16 8.69 11.43 13.47
CA VAL A 16 9.89 12.25 13.20
C VAL A 16 10.96 11.46 12.45
N SER A 17 11.85 12.16 11.75
CA SER A 17 12.99 11.56 11.05
C SER A 17 14.08 11.10 12.05
N TYR A 18 14.91 10.11 11.65
CA TYR A 18 16.09 9.69 12.39
C TYR A 18 17.09 10.84 12.65
N ASN A 19 17.10 11.85 11.78
CA ASN A 19 17.95 13.04 11.92
C ASN A 19 17.21 14.23 12.55
N ALA A 20 16.05 14.00 13.18
CA ALA A 20 15.27 15.07 13.78
C ALA A 20 16.05 15.79 14.87
N THR A 21 15.95 17.11 14.86
CA THR A 21 16.50 17.98 15.89
C THR A 21 15.70 17.87 17.19
N GLN A 22 16.29 18.26 18.30
CA GLN A 22 15.59 18.27 19.60
C GLN A 22 14.31 19.12 19.56
N LYS A 23 14.33 20.20 18.80
CA LYS A 23 13.16 21.08 18.60
C LYS A 23 12.03 20.35 17.86
N GLU A 24 12.33 19.61 16.80
CA GLU A 24 11.35 18.84 16.03
C GLU A 24 10.75 17.69 16.85
N ILE A 25 11.55 17.05 17.72
CA ILE A 25 11.06 16.01 18.65
C ILE A 25 10.10 16.61 19.67
N ASN A 26 10.40 17.76 20.25
CA ASN A 26 9.54 18.45 21.19
C ASN A 26 8.22 18.87 20.53
N GLU A 27 8.27 19.50 19.34
CA GLU A 27 7.09 19.93 18.60
C GLU A 27 6.20 18.75 18.16
N ALA A 28 6.80 17.60 17.85
CA ALA A 28 6.06 16.40 17.49
C ALA A 28 5.34 15.81 18.70
N TYR A 29 6.00 15.76 19.84
CA TYR A 29 5.41 15.32 21.10
C TYR A 29 4.22 16.20 21.51
N ASP A 30 4.39 17.52 21.52
CA ASP A 30 3.34 18.49 21.90
C ASP A 30 2.12 18.38 20.97
N ARG A 31 2.34 18.18 19.68
CA ARG A 31 1.24 17.94 18.71
C ARG A 31 0.48 16.66 19.01
N MET A 32 1.19 15.58 19.36
CA MET A 32 0.55 14.31 19.67
C MET A 32 -0.28 14.39 20.96
N ILE A 33 0.25 14.98 22.01
CA ILE A 33 -0.47 15.14 23.28
C ILE A 33 -1.73 16.01 23.09
N LYS A 34 -1.63 17.14 22.36
CA LYS A 34 -2.82 17.98 22.06
C LYS A 34 -3.88 17.25 21.25
N ASN A 35 -3.48 16.35 20.34
CA ASN A 35 -4.43 15.54 19.58
C ASN A 35 -5.13 14.49 20.45
N PHE A 36 -4.51 13.99 21.52
CA PHE A 36 -5.14 13.09 22.47
C PHE A 36 -6.18 13.82 23.34
N ASP A 37 -5.93 15.08 23.74
CA ASP A 37 -6.89 15.89 24.51
C ASP A 37 -8.12 16.30 23.71
N SER A 38 -7.98 16.49 22.38
CA SER A 38 -9.10 16.87 21.50
C SER A 38 -9.95 15.68 21.03
N SER A 39 -9.52 14.44 21.25
CA SER A 39 -10.20 13.22 20.78
C SER A 39 -11.13 12.58 21.83
N SER A 40 -11.42 13.27 22.94
CA SER A 40 -12.26 12.75 24.04
C SER A 40 -13.78 12.75 23.78
N ALA A 41 -14.24 12.99 22.55
CA ALA A 41 -15.64 12.88 22.17
C ALA A 41 -15.83 11.82 21.07
N ASN A 42 -16.38 10.66 21.45
CA ASN A 42 -16.91 9.62 20.60
C ASN A 42 -15.90 8.73 19.85
N PHE A 43 -15.45 7.63 20.49
CA PHE A 43 -15.36 6.32 19.80
C PHE A 43 -15.14 5.22 20.86
N SER A 44 -16.22 4.52 21.18
CA SER A 44 -16.19 3.24 21.90
C SER A 44 -15.80 2.14 20.91
N TYR A 45 -14.56 1.62 20.99
CA TYR A 45 -14.20 0.32 20.44
C TYR A 45 -13.16 -0.35 21.35
N ALA A 46 -13.54 -1.46 21.92
CA ALA A 46 -12.71 -2.35 22.71
C ALA A 46 -11.62 -2.98 21.83
N MET A 47 -10.36 -2.92 22.30
CA MET A 47 -9.11 -3.55 21.81
C MET A 47 -8.15 -2.69 20.97
N GLN A 48 -8.08 -1.40 21.23
CA GLN A 48 -6.82 -0.67 21.05
C GLN A 48 -6.13 -0.53 22.41
N PRO A 49 -4.78 -0.38 22.46
CA PRO A 49 -4.14 0.03 23.71
C PRO A 49 -4.93 1.21 24.27
N SER A 50 -5.25 1.16 25.56
CA SER A 50 -6.06 2.23 26.19
C SER A 50 -5.42 3.58 25.90
N LEU A 51 -6.20 4.66 25.90
CA LEU A 51 -5.65 6.00 25.69
C LEU A 51 -4.42 6.24 26.58
N GLU A 52 -4.48 5.72 27.81
CA GLU A 52 -3.37 5.76 28.77
C GLU A 52 -2.13 4.96 28.30
N GLU A 53 -2.31 3.78 27.71
CA GLU A 53 -1.21 2.99 27.16
C GLU A 53 -0.58 3.66 25.93
N ARG A 54 -1.38 4.32 25.10
CA ARG A 54 -0.89 5.08 23.93
C ARG A 54 -0.12 6.31 24.36
N ILE A 55 -0.61 7.05 25.36
CA ILE A 55 0.08 8.19 25.95
C ILE A 55 1.39 7.73 26.58
N ALA A 56 1.39 6.61 27.34
CA ALA A 56 2.59 6.06 27.95
C ALA A 56 3.64 5.65 26.91
N LEU A 57 3.25 5.08 25.76
CA LEU A 57 4.17 4.74 24.67
C LEU A 57 4.79 5.98 24.02
N VAL A 58 3.99 7.02 23.75
CA VAL A 58 4.46 8.30 23.21
C VAL A 58 5.39 9.00 24.18
N GLN A 59 5.07 8.99 25.48
CA GLN A 59 5.91 9.52 26.53
C GLN A 59 7.26 8.81 26.63
N LYS A 60 7.26 7.46 26.59
CA LYS A 60 8.48 6.65 26.60
C LYS A 60 9.36 6.91 25.37
N ALA A 61 8.75 7.09 24.19
CA ALA A 61 9.47 7.45 22.97
C ALA A 61 10.11 8.84 23.09
N TYR A 62 9.39 9.81 23.62
CA TYR A 62 9.89 11.15 23.88
C TYR A 62 11.03 11.15 24.90
N ASP A 63 10.89 10.46 26.05
CA ASP A 63 11.93 10.35 27.10
C ASP A 63 13.22 9.72 26.57
N THR A 64 13.12 8.89 25.55
CA THR A 64 14.29 8.26 24.93
C THR A 64 14.95 9.20 23.91
N LEU A 65 14.16 9.86 23.06
CA LEU A 65 14.69 10.71 21.97
C LEU A 65 15.06 12.13 22.43
N SER A 66 14.45 12.62 23.50
CA SER A 66 14.78 13.94 24.09
C SER A 66 16.09 13.96 24.89
N ASN A 67 16.62 12.79 25.23
CA ASN A 67 17.88 12.68 25.96
C ASN A 67 18.99 12.14 25.04
N ASP A 68 20.02 12.94 24.76
CA ASP A 68 21.10 12.60 23.82
C ASP A 68 21.81 11.27 24.15
N LYS A 69 22.02 10.96 25.45
CA LYS A 69 22.63 9.69 25.86
C LYS A 69 21.73 8.49 25.57
N LYS A 70 20.46 8.60 25.91
CA LYS A 70 19.47 7.52 25.66
C LYS A 70 19.22 7.34 24.15
N ARG A 71 19.17 8.43 23.41
CA ARG A 71 19.04 8.43 21.95
C ARG A 71 20.22 7.73 21.30
N SER A 72 21.46 8.09 21.66
CA SER A 72 22.68 7.46 21.14
C SER A 72 22.74 5.96 21.48
N ALA A 73 22.34 5.55 22.68
CA ALA A 73 22.28 4.15 23.07
C ALA A 73 21.24 3.37 22.26
N TYR A 74 20.08 3.97 22.01
CA TYR A 74 19.03 3.40 21.16
C TYR A 74 19.48 3.26 19.69
N ASP A 75 20.11 4.27 19.12
CA ASP A 75 20.65 4.27 17.76
C ASP A 75 21.74 3.21 17.57
N GLN A 76 22.61 3.03 18.57
CA GLN A 76 23.61 1.95 18.59
C GLN A 76 22.96 0.56 18.64
N SER A 77 21.87 0.40 19.39
CA SER A 77 21.15 -0.88 19.49
C SER A 77 20.54 -1.31 18.17
N ILE A 78 20.02 -0.35 17.38
CA ILE A 78 19.48 -0.60 16.03
C ILE A 78 20.61 -1.00 15.07
N ASN A 79 21.73 -0.29 15.06
CA ASN A 79 22.87 -0.60 14.18
C ASN A 79 23.49 -1.97 14.49
N THR A 80 23.48 -2.41 15.74
CA THR A 80 24.03 -3.72 16.14
C THR A 80 23.11 -4.88 15.70
N GLN A 81 21.80 -4.64 15.51
CA GLN A 81 20.87 -5.67 15.00
C GLN A 81 20.99 -5.85 13.47
N VAL A 82 21.32 -4.78 12.73
CA VAL A 82 21.52 -4.84 11.28
C VAL A 82 22.79 -5.60 10.90
N THR A 83 23.82 -5.59 11.75
CA THR A 83 25.10 -6.28 11.51
C THR A 83 25.07 -7.78 11.84
N LYS A 84 24.01 -8.31 12.42
CA LYS A 84 23.88 -9.75 12.75
C LYS A 84 23.22 -10.62 11.67
N ILE A 85 22.84 -10.06 10.51
CA ILE A 85 22.14 -10.77 9.44
C ILE A 85 22.97 -10.83 8.16
N THR A 86 24.30 -11.05 8.24
CA THR A 86 25.04 -11.49 7.06
C THR A 86 26.11 -12.51 7.46
N PRO A 87 25.99 -13.77 7.06
CA PRO A 87 27.13 -14.70 7.09
C PRO A 87 27.85 -14.73 5.76
N ASN A 88 29.15 -14.49 5.84
CA ASN A 88 30.26 -15.03 5.05
C ASN A 88 30.07 -15.39 3.56
N SER A 89 30.81 -14.71 2.71
CA SER A 89 31.79 -15.43 1.88
C SER A 89 32.83 -14.49 1.26
N ALA A 90 34.08 -14.83 1.58
CA ALA A 90 35.26 -14.95 0.72
C ALA A 90 35.97 -13.68 0.22
N GLN A 91 37.06 -13.43 0.89
CA GLN A 91 38.43 -13.23 0.39
C GLN A 91 38.56 -12.93 -1.12
N ALA A 92 39.09 -11.75 -1.45
CA ALA A 92 40.34 -11.63 -2.18
C ALA A 92 40.74 -10.16 -2.43
N ALA A 93 42.00 -9.94 -2.12
CA ALA A 93 42.93 -9.01 -2.74
C ALA A 93 42.76 -7.49 -2.55
N GLY A 94 43.66 -7.01 -1.70
CA GLY A 94 44.02 -5.64 -1.48
C GLY A 94 44.51 -4.87 -2.71
N ARG A 95 44.29 -3.60 -2.60
CA ARG A 95 45.27 -2.57 -2.98
C ARG A 95 44.96 -1.28 -2.24
N GLN A 96 45.88 -0.89 -1.40
CA GLN A 96 45.96 0.45 -0.82
C GLN A 96 46.06 1.50 -1.93
N MET A 97 45.24 2.51 -1.83
CA MET A 97 45.57 3.81 -2.43
C MET A 97 45.15 4.91 -1.45
N LYS A 98 46.17 5.45 -0.77
CA LYS A 98 46.11 6.70 -0.03
C LYS A 98 45.75 7.80 -1.05
N LEU A 99 44.71 8.57 -0.76
CA LEU A 99 44.56 9.90 -1.31
C LEU A 99 44.09 10.87 -0.21
N SER A 100 44.89 11.85 -0.09
CA SER A 100 44.95 12.95 0.86
C SER A 100 43.64 13.71 1.05
N LEU A 101 43.35 13.97 2.32
CA LEU A 101 42.44 15.01 2.80
C LEU A 101 42.77 16.38 2.21
N HIS A 102 41.86 16.95 1.43
CA HIS A 102 41.70 18.39 1.33
C HIS A 102 40.32 18.77 1.83
N ARG A 103 40.36 19.48 2.97
CA ARG A 103 39.24 20.21 3.55
C ARG A 103 38.70 21.18 2.50
N ASN A 104 37.45 21.05 2.12
CA ASN A 104 36.70 22.18 1.62
C ASN A 104 35.29 22.20 2.21
N LYS A 105 34.97 23.38 2.72
CA LYS A 105 33.73 23.74 3.37
C LYS A 105 32.57 23.75 2.37
N GLN A 106 31.41 23.38 2.90
CA GLN A 106 30.09 23.81 2.43
C GLN A 106 29.70 23.49 0.99
N SER A 107 28.86 22.49 0.84
CA SER A 107 27.61 22.68 0.09
C SER A 107 26.59 21.63 0.52
N ASN A 108 25.45 22.11 0.95
CA ASN A 108 24.20 21.37 1.10
C ASN A 108 23.91 20.63 -0.21
N GLN A 109 24.28 19.36 -0.32
CA GLN A 109 23.76 18.51 -1.38
C GLN A 109 22.41 17.93 -0.90
N LYS A 110 21.36 18.77 -0.95
CA LYS A 110 20.04 18.27 -1.31
C LYS A 110 20.24 17.47 -2.60
N SER A 111 19.91 16.19 -2.58
CA SER A 111 19.80 15.36 -3.79
C SER A 111 19.00 16.15 -4.82
N THR A 112 19.66 16.61 -5.87
CA THR A 112 19.05 17.34 -6.98
C THR A 112 18.25 16.32 -7.80
N ARG A 113 17.11 15.83 -7.28
CA ARG A 113 16.01 15.46 -8.16
C ARG A 113 15.65 16.77 -8.83
N LEU A 114 15.86 16.86 -10.14
CA LEU A 114 15.44 17.99 -10.96
C LEU A 114 13.92 18.16 -10.77
N ASN A 115 13.53 19.04 -9.84
CA ASN A 115 12.13 19.43 -9.61
C ASN A 115 11.73 20.41 -10.72
N VAL A 116 11.74 19.93 -11.97
CA VAL A 116 11.72 20.77 -13.18
C VAL A 116 10.55 21.75 -13.22
N TYR A 117 9.37 21.35 -12.72
CA TYR A 117 8.19 22.22 -12.76
C TYR A 117 7.48 22.42 -11.41
N GLN A 118 7.87 21.66 -10.35
CA GLN A 118 7.19 21.71 -9.05
C GLN A 118 7.23 23.12 -8.46
N ASP A 119 8.42 23.72 -8.40
CA ASP A 119 8.60 25.08 -7.86
C ASP A 119 7.84 26.12 -8.67
N TYR A 120 7.78 25.97 -10.00
CA TYR A 120 7.05 26.87 -10.89
C TYR A 120 5.54 26.90 -10.59
N TYR A 121 4.94 25.72 -10.37
CA TYR A 121 3.52 25.61 -10.03
C TYR A 121 3.25 25.77 -8.54
N GLY A 122 4.27 25.69 -7.67
CA GLY A 122 4.16 25.71 -6.23
C GLY A 122 3.61 24.42 -5.67
N PHE A 123 3.92 23.29 -6.30
CA PHE A 123 3.60 21.97 -5.80
C PHE A 123 4.59 21.54 -4.70
N SER A 124 4.10 20.93 -3.64
CA SER A 124 4.92 20.28 -2.61
C SER A 124 5.59 19.00 -3.13
N GLU A 125 4.95 18.36 -4.12
CA GLU A 125 5.39 17.10 -4.74
C GLU A 125 4.74 16.93 -6.12
N LYS A 126 5.10 15.87 -6.85
CA LYS A 126 4.51 15.59 -8.17
C LYS A 126 3.06 15.14 -8.06
N PRO A 127 2.08 15.87 -8.61
CA PRO A 127 0.67 15.52 -8.51
C PRO A 127 0.33 14.22 -9.26
N PHE A 128 1.05 13.91 -10.35
CA PHE A 128 0.74 12.79 -11.25
C PHE A 128 1.85 11.73 -11.25
N ASP A 129 2.51 11.51 -10.10
CA ASP A 129 3.45 10.40 -9.96
C ASP A 129 2.74 9.06 -10.21
N LEU A 130 3.46 8.13 -10.83
CA LEU A 130 2.98 6.78 -11.13
C LEU A 130 3.12 5.83 -9.94
N THR A 131 3.94 6.19 -8.96
CA THR A 131 4.09 5.44 -7.72
C THR A 131 2.80 5.51 -6.91
N PRO A 132 2.22 4.37 -6.51
CA PRO A 132 1.01 4.36 -5.70
C PRO A 132 1.23 5.01 -4.33
N ASP A 133 0.47 6.06 -4.02
CA ASP A 133 0.47 6.73 -2.72
C ASP A 133 -0.99 6.88 -2.25
N PRO A 134 -1.35 6.32 -1.08
CA PRO A 134 -2.72 6.33 -0.57
C PRO A 134 -3.35 7.72 -0.44
N LYS A 135 -2.55 8.78 -0.18
CA LYS A 135 -3.08 10.16 -0.07
C LYS A 135 -3.69 10.69 -1.37
N TYR A 136 -3.27 10.13 -2.53
CA TYR A 136 -3.83 10.46 -3.85
C TYR A 136 -5.01 9.58 -4.24
N LEU A 137 -5.51 8.73 -3.34
CA LEU A 137 -6.66 7.89 -3.62
C LEU A 137 -7.89 8.77 -3.90
N TYR A 138 -8.44 8.61 -5.09
CA TYR A 138 -9.69 9.23 -5.50
C TYR A 138 -10.79 8.17 -5.59
N LEU A 139 -11.70 8.19 -4.65
CA LEU A 139 -12.83 7.27 -4.62
C LEU A 139 -13.99 7.86 -5.43
N SER A 140 -14.13 7.45 -6.69
CA SER A 140 -15.32 7.74 -7.47
C SER A 140 -16.56 7.03 -6.89
N PRO A 141 -17.79 7.43 -7.27
CA PRO A 141 -19.00 6.71 -6.85
C PRO A 141 -18.94 5.20 -7.11
N LYS A 142 -18.42 4.79 -8.27
CA LYS A 142 -18.23 3.37 -8.62
C LYS A 142 -17.20 2.68 -7.74
N HIS A 143 -16.10 3.36 -7.39
CA HIS A 143 -15.12 2.83 -6.45
C HIS A 143 -15.72 2.59 -5.06
N LYS A 144 -16.56 3.51 -4.58
CA LYS A 144 -17.27 3.36 -3.30
C LYS A 144 -18.25 2.19 -3.34
N GLU A 145 -18.94 1.99 -4.46
CA GLU A 145 -19.83 0.86 -4.67
C GLU A 145 -19.08 -0.47 -4.60
N VAL A 146 -17.96 -0.61 -5.33
CA VAL A 146 -17.10 -1.80 -5.28
C VAL A 146 -16.61 -2.07 -3.85
N LEU A 147 -16.18 -1.03 -3.14
CA LEU A 147 -15.74 -1.16 -1.75
C LEU A 147 -16.87 -1.62 -0.82
N ALA A 148 -18.07 -1.06 -0.96
CA ALA A 148 -19.22 -1.47 -0.14
C ALA A 148 -19.56 -2.94 -0.35
N HIS A 149 -19.49 -3.42 -1.58
CA HIS A 149 -19.74 -4.84 -1.90
C HIS A 149 -18.60 -5.76 -1.44
N LEU A 150 -17.36 -5.29 -1.43
CA LEU A 150 -16.25 -6.03 -0.81
C LEU A 150 -16.46 -6.20 0.69
N VAL A 151 -16.81 -5.10 1.38
CA VAL A 151 -17.13 -5.15 2.83
C VAL A 151 -18.25 -6.14 3.08
N TYR A 152 -19.34 -6.03 2.32
CA TYR A 152 -20.48 -6.94 2.44
C TYR A 152 -20.07 -8.39 2.20
N GLY A 153 -19.34 -8.68 1.11
CA GLY A 153 -18.89 -10.03 0.80
C GLY A 153 -17.98 -10.64 1.86
N LEU A 154 -17.13 -9.82 2.47
CA LEU A 154 -16.31 -10.27 3.60
C LEU A 154 -17.13 -10.49 4.88
N GLN A 155 -18.17 -9.69 5.11
CA GLN A 155 -19.06 -9.87 6.27
C GLN A 155 -19.91 -11.12 6.16
N GLU A 156 -20.41 -11.44 4.95
CA GLU A 156 -21.21 -12.63 4.69
C GLU A 156 -20.39 -13.94 4.65
N ASN A 157 -19.08 -13.87 4.83
CA ASN A 157 -18.16 -15.01 4.81
C ASN A 157 -18.27 -15.86 3.52
N ASN A 158 -18.49 -15.20 2.40
CA ASN A 158 -18.60 -15.83 1.08
C ASN A 158 -17.21 -16.28 0.61
N GLY A 159 -16.95 -17.54 0.43
CA GLY A 159 -15.64 -18.15 0.21
C GLY A 159 -14.75 -17.48 -0.86
N PHE A 160 -15.29 -17.15 -2.07
CA PHE A 160 -14.54 -16.47 -3.12
C PHE A 160 -15.18 -15.15 -3.56
N LEU A 161 -14.37 -14.12 -3.61
CA LEU A 161 -14.68 -12.81 -4.18
C LEU A 161 -13.74 -12.55 -5.38
N LYS A 162 -14.23 -11.87 -6.41
CA LYS A 162 -13.44 -11.54 -7.58
C LYS A 162 -13.59 -10.06 -7.94
N ILE A 163 -12.45 -9.40 -8.20
CA ILE A 163 -12.38 -8.04 -8.73
C ILE A 163 -11.57 -8.07 -10.03
N ILE A 164 -12.18 -7.64 -11.10
CA ILE A 164 -11.49 -7.48 -12.38
C ILE A 164 -11.49 -6.01 -12.79
N GLY A 165 -10.58 -5.66 -13.68
CA GLY A 165 -10.54 -4.34 -14.32
C GLY A 165 -9.29 -4.18 -15.16
N GLU A 166 -9.31 -3.23 -16.07
CA GLU A 166 -8.18 -2.94 -16.95
C GLU A 166 -6.90 -2.54 -16.20
N VAL A 167 -5.76 -2.69 -16.86
CA VAL A 167 -4.47 -2.26 -16.33
C VAL A 167 -4.49 -0.77 -16.00
N GLY A 168 -4.06 -0.41 -14.78
CA GLY A 168 -3.98 0.99 -14.38
C GLY A 168 -5.28 1.64 -13.91
N THR A 169 -6.37 0.87 -13.72
CA THR A 169 -7.64 1.36 -13.15
C THR A 169 -7.56 1.60 -11.63
N GLY A 170 -6.51 1.13 -10.95
CA GLY A 170 -6.32 1.36 -9.52
C GLY A 170 -6.77 0.22 -8.62
N LYS A 171 -7.02 -0.99 -9.14
CA LYS A 171 -7.46 -2.19 -8.39
C LYS A 171 -6.66 -2.42 -7.11
N THR A 172 -5.35 -2.57 -7.25
CA THR A 172 -4.43 -2.81 -6.13
C THR A 172 -4.48 -1.70 -5.08
N MET A 173 -4.59 -0.45 -5.52
CA MET A 173 -4.63 0.71 -4.62
C MET A 173 -5.91 0.75 -3.79
N ILE A 174 -7.06 0.54 -4.44
CA ILE A 174 -8.37 0.46 -3.76
C ILE A 174 -8.35 -0.68 -2.77
N CYS A 175 -7.88 -1.85 -3.18
CA CYS A 175 -7.83 -3.02 -2.32
C CYS A 175 -6.93 -2.79 -1.09
N ARG A 176 -5.72 -2.25 -1.27
CA ARG A 176 -4.81 -1.92 -0.15
C ARG A 176 -5.40 -0.91 0.81
N SER A 177 -6.05 0.13 0.31
CA SER A 177 -6.68 1.15 1.17
C SER A 177 -7.83 0.56 1.97
N PHE A 178 -8.66 -0.26 1.32
CA PHE A 178 -9.73 -0.98 1.99
C PHE A 178 -9.21 -1.89 3.12
N LEU A 179 -8.15 -2.64 2.84
CA LEU A 179 -7.56 -3.54 3.83
C LEU A 179 -6.94 -2.84 5.03
N GLN A 180 -6.50 -1.60 4.87
CA GLN A 180 -6.01 -0.79 5.99
C GLN A 180 -7.13 -0.44 6.97
N GLU A 181 -8.37 -0.30 6.47
CA GLU A 181 -9.56 -0.03 7.29
C GLU A 181 -10.05 -1.29 8.02
N LEU A 182 -9.83 -2.49 7.45
CA LEU A 182 -10.29 -3.77 8.02
C LEU A 182 -9.35 -4.41 9.04
N ARG A 183 -8.20 -3.83 9.34
CA ARG A 183 -7.11 -4.49 10.12
C ARG A 183 -7.49 -4.95 11.52
N THR A 184 -8.55 -4.46 12.11
CA THR A 184 -8.94 -4.80 13.48
C THR A 184 -9.57 -6.19 13.61
N ASP A 185 -10.28 -6.65 12.58
CA ASP A 185 -11.10 -7.87 12.63
C ASP A 185 -10.64 -8.96 11.66
N PHE A 186 -9.54 -8.70 10.91
CA PHE A 186 -9.07 -9.60 9.87
C PHE A 186 -7.56 -9.86 9.95
N SER A 187 -7.20 -11.14 9.83
CA SER A 187 -5.83 -11.56 9.53
C SER A 187 -5.70 -11.70 8.02
N ILE A 188 -4.74 -10.99 7.41
CA ILE A 188 -4.67 -10.81 5.96
C ILE A 188 -3.37 -11.39 5.43
N ALA A 189 -3.46 -12.29 4.45
CA ALA A 189 -2.35 -12.69 3.60
C ALA A 189 -2.47 -12.04 2.22
N TYR A 190 -1.47 -11.27 1.81
CA TYR A 190 -1.47 -10.57 0.52
C TYR A 190 -0.40 -11.13 -0.40
N VAL A 191 -0.84 -11.91 -1.40
CA VAL A 191 0.04 -12.50 -2.40
C VAL A 191 0.15 -11.56 -3.58
N PHE A 192 1.31 -10.94 -3.70
CA PHE A 192 1.67 -10.04 -4.78
C PHE A 192 2.57 -10.78 -5.79
N ASN A 193 2.28 -10.67 -7.08
CA ASN A 193 3.00 -11.36 -8.15
C ASN A 193 2.93 -12.91 -8.07
N PRO A 194 1.80 -13.52 -8.44
CA PRO A 194 1.52 -14.95 -8.24
C PRO A 194 2.15 -15.87 -9.32
N ALA A 195 3.26 -15.51 -9.96
CA ALA A 195 3.99 -16.41 -10.86
C ALA A 195 4.72 -17.51 -10.07
N ILE A 196 3.96 -18.27 -9.28
CA ILE A 196 4.41 -19.25 -8.29
C ILE A 196 3.70 -20.59 -8.48
N ASN A 197 4.30 -21.69 -7.99
CA ASN A 197 3.68 -23.00 -7.95
C ASN A 197 2.81 -23.19 -6.70
N GLU A 198 2.15 -24.37 -6.57
CA GLU A 198 1.21 -24.62 -5.48
C GLU A 198 1.90 -24.69 -4.10
N LEU A 199 3.15 -25.16 -4.03
CA LEU A 199 3.92 -25.19 -2.79
C LEU A 199 4.31 -23.78 -2.36
N GLU A 200 4.85 -23.01 -3.27
CA GLU A 200 5.24 -21.62 -3.06
C GLU A 200 4.05 -20.74 -2.67
N LEU A 201 2.86 -21.00 -3.23
CA LEU A 201 1.64 -20.32 -2.81
C LEU A 201 1.35 -20.55 -1.32
N LEU A 202 1.39 -21.80 -0.87
CA LEU A 202 1.14 -22.15 0.54
C LEU A 202 2.21 -21.57 1.46
N GLN A 203 3.48 -21.61 1.06
CA GLN A 203 4.59 -20.99 1.78
C GLN A 203 4.37 -19.48 1.92
N THR A 204 3.98 -18.81 0.83
CA THR A 204 3.71 -17.37 0.83
C THR A 204 2.54 -17.03 1.74
N ILE A 205 1.43 -17.75 1.65
CA ILE A 205 0.25 -17.52 2.52
C ILE A 205 0.65 -17.67 3.99
N ASN A 206 1.36 -18.75 4.35
CA ASN A 206 1.80 -18.97 5.72
C ASN A 206 2.74 -17.85 6.19
N SER A 207 3.72 -17.47 5.36
CA SER A 207 4.64 -16.37 5.67
C SER A 207 3.93 -15.05 5.92
N GLU A 208 2.97 -14.69 5.08
CA GLU A 208 2.17 -13.46 5.22
C GLU A 208 1.33 -13.44 6.51
N LEU A 209 0.90 -14.62 6.97
CA LEU A 209 0.18 -14.79 8.23
C LEU A 209 1.12 -14.93 9.45
N GLY A 210 2.44 -14.86 9.25
CA GLY A 210 3.44 -15.01 10.32
C GLY A 210 3.60 -16.44 10.82
N LEU A 211 3.26 -17.43 10.00
CA LEU A 211 3.36 -18.86 10.30
C LEU A 211 4.67 -19.46 9.76
N PRO A 212 5.11 -20.63 10.29
CA PRO A 212 6.18 -21.39 9.70
C PRO A 212 5.89 -21.69 8.22
N SER A 213 6.79 -21.29 7.32
CA SER A 213 6.61 -21.38 5.87
C SER A 213 7.70 -22.19 5.14
N GLU A 214 8.86 -22.40 5.78
CA GLU A 214 9.99 -23.14 5.19
C GLU A 214 9.78 -24.66 5.31
N MET A 215 8.75 -25.18 4.65
CA MET A 215 8.41 -26.60 4.64
C MET A 215 8.23 -27.09 3.20
N ASP A 216 8.83 -28.25 2.87
CA ASP A 216 8.72 -28.89 1.54
C ASP A 216 7.46 -29.76 1.38
N SER A 217 6.56 -29.78 2.36
CA SER A 217 5.35 -30.59 2.35
C SER A 217 4.10 -29.73 2.32
N LYS A 218 3.34 -29.78 1.22
CA LYS A 218 2.03 -29.13 1.09
C LYS A 218 1.11 -29.48 2.26
N LYS A 219 1.11 -30.77 2.68
CA LYS A 219 0.27 -31.24 3.80
C LYS A 219 0.62 -30.50 5.09
N LYS A 220 1.90 -30.44 5.46
CA LYS A 220 2.33 -29.74 6.69
C LYS A 220 1.96 -28.25 6.66
N LEU A 221 2.12 -27.58 5.52
CA LEU A 221 1.74 -26.17 5.34
C LEU A 221 0.23 -25.97 5.52
N VAL A 222 -0.60 -26.85 4.94
CA VAL A 222 -2.07 -26.80 5.10
C VAL A 222 -2.48 -27.11 6.54
N ASP A 223 -1.87 -28.11 7.18
CA ASP A 223 -2.16 -28.45 8.57
C ASP A 223 -1.82 -27.27 9.51
N THR A 224 -0.66 -26.62 9.31
CA THR A 224 -0.26 -25.41 10.06
C THR A 224 -1.25 -24.27 9.85
N LEU A 225 -1.65 -24.02 8.59
CA LEU A 225 -2.64 -23.00 8.26
C LEU A 225 -3.98 -23.31 8.94
N ASN A 226 -4.45 -24.55 8.90
CA ASN A 226 -5.73 -24.95 9.48
C ASN A 226 -5.77 -24.72 11.00
N VAL A 227 -4.70 -25.08 11.71
CA VAL A 227 -4.59 -24.80 13.16
C VAL A 227 -4.68 -23.30 13.44
N PHE A 228 -4.02 -22.48 12.63
CA PHE A 228 -4.08 -21.02 12.75
C PHE A 228 -5.49 -20.49 12.48
N LEU A 229 -6.15 -20.93 11.40
CA LEU A 229 -7.52 -20.54 11.05
C LEU A 229 -8.49 -20.80 12.19
N LEU A 230 -8.42 -21.98 12.81
CA LEU A 230 -9.23 -22.35 13.96
C LEU A 230 -8.93 -21.46 15.19
N SER A 231 -7.67 -21.07 15.37
CA SER A 231 -7.28 -20.18 16.47
C SER A 231 -7.80 -18.75 16.27
N GLU A 232 -7.72 -18.21 15.05
CA GLU A 232 -8.24 -16.89 14.71
C GLU A 232 -9.76 -16.83 14.86
N ARG A 233 -10.47 -17.87 14.41
CA ARG A 233 -11.91 -17.97 14.61
C ARG A 233 -12.30 -17.92 16.09
N LYS A 234 -11.57 -18.63 16.97
CA LYS A 234 -11.83 -18.60 18.43
C LYS A 234 -11.66 -17.20 19.02
N LYS A 235 -10.83 -16.35 18.42
CA LYS A 235 -10.64 -14.92 18.79
C LYS A 235 -11.70 -14.01 18.19
N GLY A 236 -12.59 -14.52 17.33
CA GLY A 236 -13.55 -13.74 16.56
C GLY A 236 -12.95 -13.06 15.32
N HIS A 237 -11.71 -13.38 14.95
CA HIS A 237 -11.05 -12.85 13.76
C HIS A 237 -11.35 -13.70 12.53
N ARG A 238 -11.37 -13.07 11.38
CA ARG A 238 -11.52 -13.69 10.06
C ARG A 238 -10.19 -13.68 9.31
N VAL A 239 -9.97 -14.68 8.46
CA VAL A 239 -8.76 -14.76 7.65
C VAL A 239 -9.10 -14.56 6.18
N VAL A 240 -8.41 -13.62 5.53
CA VAL A 240 -8.60 -13.28 4.13
C VAL A 240 -7.27 -13.44 3.38
N VAL A 241 -7.31 -14.21 2.30
CA VAL A 241 -6.18 -14.32 1.35
C VAL A 241 -6.51 -13.52 0.10
N ILE A 242 -5.64 -12.58 -0.25
CA ILE A 242 -5.80 -11.75 -1.42
C ILE A 242 -4.71 -12.09 -2.40
N ILE A 243 -5.14 -12.41 -3.61
CA ILE A 243 -4.25 -12.70 -4.72
C ILE A 243 -4.37 -11.57 -5.73
N ASP A 244 -3.34 -10.76 -5.85
CA ASP A 244 -3.28 -9.71 -6.88
C ASP A 244 -2.65 -10.26 -8.16
N GLU A 245 -3.01 -9.70 -9.32
CA GLU A 245 -2.61 -10.17 -10.66
C GLU A 245 -2.97 -11.65 -10.91
N ALA A 246 -4.12 -12.10 -10.39
CA ALA A 246 -4.54 -13.52 -10.38
C ALA A 246 -4.65 -14.16 -11.80
N GLN A 247 -4.72 -13.37 -12.89
CA GLN A 247 -4.63 -13.88 -14.26
C GLN A 247 -3.28 -14.51 -14.59
N ALA A 248 -2.23 -14.22 -13.81
CA ALA A 248 -0.89 -14.83 -13.99
C ALA A 248 -0.79 -16.23 -13.35
N LEU A 249 -1.78 -16.66 -12.57
CA LEU A 249 -1.79 -17.96 -11.93
C LEU A 249 -1.96 -19.11 -12.93
N GLN A 250 -1.26 -20.19 -12.68
CA GLN A 250 -1.50 -21.46 -13.38
C GLN A 250 -2.81 -22.12 -12.89
N VAL A 251 -3.45 -22.91 -13.75
CA VAL A 251 -4.68 -23.66 -13.42
C VAL A 251 -4.54 -24.49 -12.14
N LYS A 252 -3.39 -25.17 -11.96
CA LYS A 252 -3.11 -25.97 -10.76
C LYS A 252 -3.09 -25.15 -9.47
N VAL A 253 -2.56 -23.92 -9.54
CA VAL A 253 -2.50 -23.02 -8.38
C VAL A 253 -3.88 -22.49 -8.03
N LEU A 254 -4.73 -22.18 -9.02
CA LEU A 254 -6.13 -21.83 -8.80
C LEU A 254 -6.92 -23.01 -8.21
N ASP A 255 -6.62 -24.23 -8.62
CA ASP A 255 -7.25 -25.42 -8.02
C ASP A 255 -6.79 -25.62 -6.57
N GLN A 256 -5.52 -25.35 -6.25
CA GLN A 256 -5.03 -25.35 -4.86
C GLN A 256 -5.78 -24.34 -3.98
N LEU A 257 -6.07 -23.13 -4.49
CA LEU A 257 -6.89 -22.13 -3.79
C LEU A 257 -8.32 -22.66 -3.56
N ARG A 258 -8.90 -23.36 -4.53
CA ARG A 258 -10.21 -24.03 -4.38
C ARG A 258 -10.16 -25.05 -3.25
N LEU A 259 -9.09 -25.83 -3.14
CA LEU A 259 -8.93 -26.80 -2.05
C LEU A 259 -8.80 -26.10 -0.70
N LEU A 260 -8.07 -25.00 -0.60
CA LEU A 260 -7.98 -24.20 0.64
C LEU A 260 -9.35 -23.66 1.08
N SER A 261 -10.22 -23.31 0.15
CA SER A 261 -11.57 -22.84 0.49
C SER A 261 -12.48 -23.92 1.07
N ASN A 262 -12.05 -25.19 1.10
CA ASN A 262 -12.72 -26.28 1.80
C ASN A 262 -12.37 -26.33 3.30
N LEU A 263 -11.42 -25.48 3.75
CA LEU A 263 -11.14 -25.36 5.18
C LEU A 263 -12.33 -24.64 5.83
N GLU A 264 -13.18 -25.44 6.46
CA GLU A 264 -14.45 -25.00 7.05
C GLU A 264 -14.71 -25.79 8.35
N THR A 265 -15.58 -25.25 9.17
CA THR A 265 -16.23 -26.00 10.25
C THR A 265 -17.60 -26.47 9.78
N ASP A 266 -18.37 -27.15 10.62
CA ASP A 266 -19.73 -27.57 10.29
C ASP A 266 -20.67 -26.40 9.92
N THR A 267 -20.33 -25.18 10.28
CA THR A 267 -21.21 -24.03 10.14
C THR A 267 -20.62 -22.85 9.32
N GLU A 268 -19.29 -22.78 9.14
CA GLU A 268 -18.65 -21.59 8.57
C GLU A 268 -17.37 -21.89 7.80
N LYS A 269 -17.09 -21.07 6.77
CA LYS A 269 -15.80 -21.02 6.10
C LYS A 269 -14.75 -20.39 7.02
N LEU A 270 -13.56 -20.98 7.11
CA LEU A 270 -12.45 -20.48 7.91
C LEU A 270 -11.58 -19.47 7.16
N ILE A 271 -11.66 -19.45 5.83
CA ILE A 271 -10.81 -18.62 4.97
C ILE A 271 -11.64 -18.05 3.82
N GLN A 272 -11.45 -16.78 3.55
CA GLN A 272 -11.99 -16.11 2.39
C GLN A 272 -10.88 -15.78 1.38
N ILE A 273 -11.18 -15.85 0.10
CA ILE A 273 -10.20 -15.65 -0.97
C ILE A 273 -10.70 -14.56 -1.91
N VAL A 274 -9.90 -13.52 -2.09
CA VAL A 274 -10.17 -12.41 -3.01
C VAL A 274 -9.21 -12.50 -4.18
N LEU A 275 -9.75 -12.74 -5.36
CA LEU A 275 -9.00 -12.76 -6.62
C LEU A 275 -9.09 -11.38 -7.27
N ILE A 276 -7.96 -10.73 -7.46
CA ILE A 276 -7.86 -9.45 -8.15
C ILE A 276 -7.09 -9.68 -9.44
N GLY A 277 -7.65 -9.25 -10.57
CA GLY A 277 -7.00 -9.50 -11.85
C GLY A 277 -7.47 -8.59 -12.97
N GLN A 278 -6.90 -8.84 -14.13
CA GLN A 278 -7.28 -8.23 -15.41
C GLN A 278 -8.42 -9.03 -16.04
N PRO A 279 -9.08 -8.53 -17.11
CA PRO A 279 -10.17 -9.25 -17.79
C PRO A 279 -9.81 -10.66 -18.27
N GLU A 280 -8.50 -10.93 -18.47
CA GLU A 280 -7.96 -12.26 -18.81
C GLU A 280 -8.22 -13.30 -17.72
N LEU A 281 -8.40 -12.87 -16.47
CA LEU A 281 -8.80 -13.78 -15.37
C LEU A 281 -10.15 -14.45 -15.66
N ASP A 282 -11.09 -13.72 -16.26
CA ASP A 282 -12.38 -14.30 -16.64
C ASP A 282 -12.24 -15.35 -17.74
N GLN A 283 -11.33 -15.13 -18.69
CA GLN A 283 -11.05 -16.12 -19.74
C GLN A 283 -10.40 -17.37 -19.13
N LEU A 284 -9.47 -17.17 -18.21
CA LEU A 284 -8.81 -18.27 -17.47
C LEU A 284 -9.84 -19.09 -16.69
N LEU A 285 -10.74 -18.44 -15.96
CA LEU A 285 -11.77 -19.10 -15.14
C LEU A 285 -12.86 -19.82 -15.98
N LYS A 286 -12.97 -19.55 -17.29
CA LYS A 286 -13.89 -20.28 -18.19
C LYS A 286 -13.41 -21.65 -18.58
N LYS A 287 -12.12 -21.99 -18.33
CA LYS A 287 -11.58 -23.32 -18.60
C LYS A 287 -12.36 -24.40 -17.84
N SER A 288 -12.53 -25.56 -18.49
CA SER A 288 -13.28 -26.71 -17.94
C SER A 288 -12.78 -27.17 -16.57
N GLU A 289 -11.47 -27.16 -16.38
CA GLU A 289 -10.78 -27.59 -15.15
C GLU A 289 -11.12 -26.68 -13.96
N LEU A 290 -11.46 -25.40 -14.23
CA LEU A 290 -11.78 -24.42 -13.18
C LEU A 290 -13.30 -24.26 -12.96
N ARG A 291 -14.12 -25.13 -13.53
CA ARG A 291 -15.60 -25.08 -13.38
C ARG A 291 -16.02 -25.02 -11.90
N GLN A 292 -15.41 -25.85 -11.05
CA GLN A 292 -15.76 -25.92 -9.62
C GLN A 292 -15.34 -24.65 -8.88
N LEU A 293 -14.16 -24.06 -9.19
CA LEU A 293 -13.74 -22.79 -8.64
C LEU A 293 -14.70 -21.67 -9.03
N ARG A 294 -15.05 -21.60 -10.34
CA ARG A 294 -15.97 -20.58 -10.85
C ARG A 294 -17.33 -20.60 -10.15
N GLN A 295 -17.87 -21.79 -9.83
CA GLN A 295 -19.12 -21.93 -9.10
C GLN A 295 -19.07 -21.45 -7.64
N ARG A 296 -17.86 -21.32 -7.07
CA ARG A 296 -17.63 -20.80 -5.71
C ARG A 296 -17.44 -19.30 -5.62
N ILE A 297 -17.25 -18.64 -6.77
CA ILE A 297 -17.17 -17.18 -6.84
C ILE A 297 -18.58 -16.62 -6.70
N THR A 298 -18.88 -16.11 -5.51
CA THR A 298 -20.22 -15.59 -5.16
C THR A 298 -20.39 -14.14 -5.56
N ILE A 299 -19.32 -13.36 -5.50
CA ILE A 299 -19.32 -11.94 -5.83
C ILE A 299 -18.24 -11.66 -6.87
N SER A 300 -18.64 -11.00 -7.95
CA SER A 300 -17.75 -10.61 -9.03
C SER A 300 -17.98 -9.14 -9.37
N TRP A 301 -16.96 -8.34 -9.29
CA TRP A 301 -16.99 -6.91 -9.58
C TRP A 301 -16.03 -6.54 -10.69
N GLU A 302 -16.47 -5.60 -11.54
CA GLU A 302 -15.64 -5.01 -12.55
C GLU A 302 -15.36 -3.54 -12.23
N LEU A 303 -14.08 -3.21 -12.05
CA LEU A 303 -13.61 -1.86 -11.85
C LEU A 303 -13.44 -1.19 -13.20
N LEU A 304 -14.44 -0.43 -13.59
CA LEU A 304 -14.46 0.30 -14.85
C LEU A 304 -13.56 1.53 -14.80
N PRO A 305 -13.01 1.98 -15.95
CA PRO A 305 -12.33 3.27 -16.05
C PRO A 305 -13.24 4.43 -15.60
N LEU A 306 -12.61 5.52 -15.19
CA LEU A 306 -13.30 6.75 -14.79
C LEU A 306 -14.09 7.33 -15.97
N ASN A 307 -15.29 7.79 -15.73
CA ASN A 307 -16.03 8.55 -16.73
C ASN A 307 -15.46 9.98 -16.88
N ARG A 308 -16.08 10.77 -17.76
CA ARG A 308 -15.61 12.14 -18.06
C ARG A 308 -15.60 13.05 -16.83
N ASP A 309 -16.65 13.04 -16.03
CA ASP A 309 -16.75 13.90 -14.84
C ASP A 309 -15.87 13.41 -13.71
N GLU A 310 -15.77 12.09 -13.54
CA GLU A 310 -14.84 11.46 -12.61
C GLU A 310 -13.37 11.74 -12.97
N THR A 311 -13.02 11.74 -14.28
CA THR A 311 -11.69 12.14 -14.76
C THR A 311 -11.36 13.58 -14.37
N ARG A 312 -12.35 14.49 -14.47
CA ARG A 312 -12.16 15.88 -14.01
C ARG A 312 -11.94 15.93 -12.51
N GLY A 313 -12.77 15.24 -11.73
CA GLY A 313 -12.65 15.14 -10.27
C GLY A 313 -11.29 14.56 -9.86
N TYR A 314 -10.85 13.52 -10.54
CA TYR A 314 -9.57 12.88 -10.33
C TYR A 314 -8.37 13.81 -10.53
N ILE A 315 -8.32 14.51 -11.67
CA ILE A 315 -7.26 15.49 -11.96
C ILE A 315 -7.26 16.60 -10.90
N GLN A 316 -8.43 17.15 -10.58
CA GLN A 316 -8.55 18.21 -9.58
C GLN A 316 -8.13 17.75 -8.20
N HIS A 317 -8.53 16.54 -7.79
CA HIS A 317 -8.13 15.93 -6.51
C HIS A 317 -6.61 15.82 -6.40
N ARG A 318 -5.94 15.24 -7.40
CA ARG A 318 -4.48 15.07 -7.38
C ARG A 318 -3.74 16.41 -7.36
N VAL A 319 -4.21 17.38 -8.13
CA VAL A 319 -3.69 18.75 -8.10
C VAL A 319 -3.85 19.35 -6.71
N ASN A 320 -5.02 19.25 -6.10
CA ASN A 320 -5.29 19.81 -4.77
C ASN A 320 -4.41 19.19 -3.68
N VAL A 321 -4.20 17.86 -3.72
CA VAL A 321 -3.34 17.16 -2.76
C VAL A 321 -1.88 17.64 -2.87
N ALA A 322 -1.39 17.85 -4.09
CA ALA A 322 -0.01 18.30 -4.32
C ALA A 322 0.18 19.81 -4.17
N LEU A 323 -0.92 20.59 -4.20
CA LEU A 323 -0.83 22.06 -4.15
C LEU A 323 -0.37 22.54 -2.77
N GLY A 324 0.78 23.23 -2.76
CA GLY A 324 1.20 24.07 -1.65
C GLY A 324 0.59 25.48 -1.76
N LYS A 325 1.41 26.48 -2.12
CA LYS A 325 0.99 27.89 -2.30
C LYS A 325 0.70 28.26 -3.76
N GLY A 326 0.74 27.31 -4.68
CA GLY A 326 0.72 27.58 -6.12
C GLY A 326 -0.69 27.54 -6.73
N ARG A 327 -0.74 27.76 -8.05
CA ARG A 327 -1.97 27.65 -8.83
C ARG A 327 -1.67 27.03 -10.18
N VAL A 328 -2.45 26.03 -10.56
CA VAL A 328 -2.51 25.46 -11.91
C VAL A 328 -3.97 25.20 -12.27
N GLN A 329 -4.34 25.43 -13.51
CA GLN A 329 -5.71 25.22 -13.97
C GLN A 329 -5.73 24.37 -15.24
N PHE A 330 -6.40 23.24 -15.19
CA PHE A 330 -6.75 22.47 -16.36
C PHE A 330 -8.06 23.02 -16.95
N ALA A 331 -8.02 23.54 -18.17
CA ALA A 331 -9.23 23.97 -18.87
C ALA A 331 -10.15 22.75 -19.12
N ARG A 332 -11.46 22.96 -19.09
CA ARG A 332 -12.45 21.88 -19.34
C ARG A 332 -12.15 21.12 -20.62
N SER A 333 -11.87 21.83 -21.69
CA SER A 333 -11.51 21.24 -23.00
C SER A 333 -10.18 20.48 -23.01
N ALA A 334 -9.24 20.80 -22.09
CA ALA A 334 -8.02 20.02 -21.92
C ALA A 334 -8.29 18.72 -21.19
N VAL A 335 -9.13 18.75 -20.14
CA VAL A 335 -9.60 17.54 -19.44
C VAL A 335 -10.36 16.61 -20.38
N GLU A 336 -11.25 17.14 -21.22
CA GLU A 336 -11.95 16.37 -22.25
C GLU A 336 -10.99 15.65 -23.20
N LEU A 337 -9.92 16.32 -23.57
CA LEU A 337 -8.91 15.72 -24.45
C LEU A 337 -8.09 14.65 -23.72
N ILE A 338 -7.72 14.89 -22.45
CA ILE A 338 -7.06 13.87 -21.61
C ILE A 338 -7.99 12.64 -21.48
N TYR A 339 -9.27 12.83 -21.17
CA TYR A 339 -10.24 11.73 -21.09
C TYR A 339 -10.32 10.94 -22.39
N LYS A 340 -10.41 11.63 -23.53
CA LYS A 340 -10.48 10.99 -24.86
C LYS A 340 -9.29 10.05 -25.11
N TYR A 341 -8.08 10.44 -24.73
CA TYR A 341 -6.88 9.63 -25.01
C TYR A 341 -6.52 8.65 -23.89
N SER A 342 -6.92 8.93 -22.66
CA SER A 342 -6.71 8.02 -21.54
C SER A 342 -7.80 6.96 -21.41
N HIS A 343 -8.95 7.14 -22.10
CA HIS A 343 -10.16 6.35 -21.92
C HIS A 343 -10.62 6.25 -20.45
N GLY A 344 -10.26 7.27 -19.64
CA GLY A 344 -10.57 7.29 -18.21
C GLY A 344 -9.67 6.40 -17.35
N ILE A 345 -8.60 5.81 -17.88
CA ILE A 345 -7.68 4.96 -17.13
C ILE A 345 -6.75 5.85 -16.30
N PRO A 346 -6.77 5.78 -14.94
CA PRO A 346 -6.01 6.65 -14.05
C PRO A 346 -4.52 6.74 -14.37
N ARG A 347 -3.87 5.60 -14.66
CA ARG A 347 -2.46 5.58 -15.04
C ARG A 347 -2.17 6.40 -16.30
N MET A 348 -3.04 6.31 -17.30
CA MET A 348 -2.90 7.09 -18.55
C MET A 348 -3.24 8.57 -18.33
N ILE A 349 -4.22 8.87 -17.47
CA ILE A 349 -4.51 10.25 -17.05
C ILE A 349 -3.27 10.88 -16.42
N ASN A 350 -2.59 10.16 -15.51
CA ASN A 350 -1.36 10.65 -14.87
C ASN A 350 -0.27 10.96 -15.89
N VAL A 351 0.00 10.04 -16.82
CA VAL A 351 1.02 10.24 -17.86
C VAL A 351 0.72 11.49 -18.70
N LEU A 352 -0.52 11.63 -19.16
CA LEU A 352 -0.92 12.75 -20.00
C LEU A 352 -0.93 14.08 -19.24
N ALA A 353 -1.38 14.07 -18.00
CA ALA A 353 -1.40 15.26 -17.16
C ALA A 353 0.01 15.73 -16.77
N ASP A 354 0.91 14.80 -16.39
CA ASP A 354 2.30 15.10 -16.06
C ASP A 354 3.05 15.70 -17.26
N ARG A 355 2.95 15.05 -18.43
CA ARG A 355 3.51 15.57 -19.68
C ARG A 355 2.95 16.95 -20.04
N SER A 356 1.64 17.17 -19.82
CA SER A 356 1.01 18.46 -20.07
C SER A 356 1.53 19.55 -19.13
N LEU A 357 1.79 19.24 -17.87
CA LEU A 357 2.43 20.17 -16.93
C LEU A 357 3.85 20.52 -17.38
N LEU A 358 4.62 19.54 -17.82
CA LEU A 358 5.98 19.78 -18.31
C LEU A 358 5.98 20.68 -19.55
N ILE A 359 5.11 20.42 -20.53
CA ILE A 359 4.99 21.26 -21.75
C ILE A 359 4.53 22.68 -21.38
N ALA A 360 3.55 22.83 -20.51
CA ALA A 360 3.06 24.12 -20.07
C ALA A 360 4.15 24.93 -19.32
N TYR A 361 4.99 24.25 -18.56
CA TYR A 361 6.17 24.84 -17.92
C TYR A 361 7.13 25.44 -18.96
N THR A 362 7.46 24.70 -20.03
CA THR A 362 8.33 25.22 -21.08
C THR A 362 7.72 26.40 -21.83
N MET A 363 6.39 26.53 -21.84
CA MET A 363 5.63 27.64 -22.42
C MET A 363 5.36 28.77 -21.41
N ASN A 364 5.89 28.69 -20.21
CA ASN A 364 5.71 29.65 -19.10
C ASN A 364 4.22 29.96 -18.83
N THR A 365 3.35 28.92 -18.80
CA THR A 365 1.92 29.09 -18.54
C THR A 365 1.42 28.18 -17.44
N LYS A 366 0.53 28.69 -16.59
CA LYS A 366 -0.16 27.92 -15.52
C LYS A 366 -1.54 27.39 -15.94
N LYS A 367 -1.96 27.67 -17.18
CA LYS A 367 -3.25 27.22 -17.72
C LYS A 367 -3.03 26.15 -18.78
N ILE A 368 -3.46 24.92 -18.45
CA ILE A 368 -3.38 23.77 -19.34
C ILE A 368 -4.56 23.82 -20.32
N THR A 369 -4.26 23.95 -21.59
CA THR A 369 -5.24 24.05 -22.69
C THR A 369 -5.09 22.85 -23.65
N PRO A 370 -6.05 22.62 -24.57
CA PRO A 370 -5.92 21.56 -25.58
C PRO A 370 -4.67 21.66 -26.44
N LYS A 371 -4.15 22.89 -26.69
CA LYS A 371 -2.89 23.11 -27.43
C LYS A 371 -1.69 22.47 -26.73
N ILE A 372 -1.71 22.42 -25.39
CA ILE A 372 -0.67 21.82 -24.55
C ILE A 372 -0.84 20.31 -24.46
N VAL A 373 -2.08 19.81 -24.33
CA VAL A 373 -2.37 18.37 -24.24
C VAL A 373 -2.09 17.62 -25.53
N ARG A 374 -2.35 18.22 -26.71
CA ARG A 374 -2.12 17.56 -28.03
C ARG A 374 -0.69 17.03 -28.21
N PRO A 375 0.38 17.80 -27.94
CA PRO A 375 1.75 17.25 -28.01
C PRO A 375 2.07 16.24 -26.90
N ALA A 376 1.40 16.31 -25.74
CA ALA A 376 1.59 15.34 -24.65
C ALA A 376 1.10 13.91 -24.98
N VAL A 377 0.24 13.78 -25.98
CA VAL A 377 -0.29 12.50 -26.48
C VAL A 377 0.67 11.78 -27.40
N LYS A 378 1.57 12.50 -28.08
CA LYS A 378 2.62 11.92 -28.93
C LYS A 378 3.80 11.44 -28.09
#